data_ab65554c2fd700d674b00e67f31480c1
#
_entry.id   ab65554c2fd700d674b00e67f31480c1
#
_cell.length_a   1.000
_cell.length_b   1.000
_cell.length_c   1.000
_cell.angle_alpha   90.00
_cell.angle_beta   90.00
_cell.angle_gamma   90.00
#
_symmetry.space_group_name_H-M   'P 1'
#
loop_
_entity.id
_entity.type
_entity.pdbx_description
1 polymer ?
#
loop_
_entity_poly.entity_id
_entity_poly.type
_entity_poly.pdbx_seq_one_letter_code
_entity_poly.pdbx_strand_id
1 'polypeptide(L)'
;MTTLFLVGPEDVVRQELRKHGPTPEKIVLRHASEVVGMEETPALAIRRKKDNSISRCMDMVKAGEADAAVSAGNTGAMVVAATLKLRTLEGIQRPAIATVMPTQGRPVVLIDAGANTDCTPDLLVEFALMGSVYAREILGQPSPVVGLLSIGGEDSKGNEISKETFRLLGTAPVHFRGNVEGHDVFRGETDVIVCDGFVGNVVLKTSESVAHAIGSWLKKEFTAHPIRMIGAALLKGALKSMKKIGRAHV
;
A
#
# COMPACT_ATOMS: atom_id res chain seq x y z
N MET A 1 -1.67 16.18 20.43
CA MET A 1 -1.62 14.93 21.23
C MET A 1 -2.42 13.87 20.48
N THR A 2 -1.84 12.73 20.10
CA THR A 2 -2.52 11.73 19.26
C THR A 2 -3.33 10.77 20.13
N THR A 3 -4.63 10.62 19.87
CA THR A 3 -5.52 9.62 20.47
C THR A 3 -5.65 8.45 19.51
N LEU A 4 -5.58 7.23 20.01
CA LEU A 4 -5.75 6.01 19.24
C LEU A 4 -7.10 5.35 19.60
N PHE A 5 -8.00 5.26 18.62
CA PHE A 5 -9.23 4.51 18.74
C PHE A 5 -9.02 3.06 18.29
N LEU A 6 -9.27 2.09 19.16
CA LEU A 6 -9.31 0.68 18.79
C LEU A 6 -10.76 0.27 18.56
N VAL A 7 -11.08 -0.12 17.33
CA VAL A 7 -12.46 -0.39 16.90
C VAL A 7 -12.65 -1.89 16.65
N GLY A 8 -13.59 -2.50 17.34
CA GLY A 8 -13.91 -3.94 17.19
C GLY A 8 -14.80 -4.45 18.33
N PRO A 9 -15.03 -5.79 18.38
CA PRO A 9 -15.73 -6.40 19.50
C PRO A 9 -14.99 -6.13 20.80
N GLU A 10 -15.63 -5.40 21.72
CA GLU A 10 -14.96 -4.82 22.87
C GLU A 10 -14.27 -5.86 23.76
N ASP A 11 -14.93 -7.00 23.99
CA ASP A 11 -14.36 -8.08 24.83
C ASP A 11 -13.07 -8.64 24.24
N VAL A 12 -13.05 -8.84 22.91
CA VAL A 12 -11.87 -9.35 22.18
C VAL A 12 -10.72 -8.33 22.26
N VAL A 13 -11.01 -7.05 22.01
CA VAL A 13 -10.00 -5.98 22.10
C VAL A 13 -9.46 -5.84 23.51
N ARG A 14 -10.32 -5.88 24.55
CA ARG A 14 -9.90 -5.83 25.95
C ARG A 14 -9.04 -7.02 26.35
N GLN A 15 -9.41 -8.23 25.89
CA GLN A 15 -8.64 -9.43 26.15
C GLN A 15 -7.23 -9.33 25.54
N GLU A 16 -7.12 -8.82 24.33
CA GLU A 16 -5.83 -8.64 23.67
C GLU A 16 -4.97 -7.58 24.36
N LEU A 17 -5.55 -6.44 24.70
CA LEU A 17 -4.85 -5.36 25.41
C LEU A 17 -4.24 -5.83 26.74
N ARG A 18 -4.94 -6.68 27.51
CA ARG A 18 -4.42 -7.22 28.79
C ARG A 18 -3.09 -7.97 28.64
N LYS A 19 -2.80 -8.53 27.45
CA LYS A 19 -1.52 -9.22 27.18
C LYS A 19 -0.33 -8.26 27.07
N HIS A 20 -0.61 -6.98 26.83
CA HIS A 20 0.41 -5.95 26.58
C HIS A 20 0.64 -5.02 27.79
N GLY A 21 0.03 -5.31 28.93
CA GLY A 21 0.15 -4.52 30.17
C GLY A 21 -0.96 -3.49 30.34
N PRO A 22 -0.78 -2.49 31.20
CA PRO A 22 -1.80 -1.46 31.44
C PRO A 22 -2.06 -0.64 30.20
N THR A 23 -3.35 -0.45 29.88
CA THR A 23 -3.77 0.32 28.70
C THR A 23 -3.46 1.80 28.90
N PRO A 24 -2.67 2.44 28.03
CA PRO A 24 -2.42 3.88 28.09
C PRO A 24 -3.71 4.70 27.97
N GLU A 25 -3.80 5.83 28.67
CA GLU A 25 -4.98 6.73 28.63
C GLU A 25 -5.33 7.24 27.22
N LYS A 26 -4.35 7.26 26.32
CA LYS A 26 -4.51 7.66 24.90
C LYS A 26 -5.24 6.62 24.03
N ILE A 27 -5.49 5.42 24.56
CA ILE A 27 -6.20 4.36 23.84
C ILE A 27 -7.65 4.36 24.29
N VAL A 28 -8.55 4.61 23.31
CA VAL A 28 -10.00 4.62 23.51
C VAL A 28 -10.62 3.47 22.73
N LEU A 29 -11.47 2.68 23.41
CA LEU A 29 -12.18 1.59 22.74
C LEU A 29 -13.47 2.12 22.11
N ARG A 30 -13.75 1.64 20.91
CA ARG A 30 -15.01 1.85 20.20
C ARG A 30 -15.57 0.48 19.81
N HIS A 31 -16.75 0.18 20.30
CA HIS A 31 -17.41 -1.10 20.02
C HIS A 31 -17.86 -1.16 18.55
N ALA A 32 -17.62 -2.31 17.92
CA ALA A 32 -18.24 -2.75 16.67
C ALA A 32 -18.50 -4.26 16.81
N SER A 33 -19.73 -4.68 16.64
CA SER A 33 -20.16 -6.05 16.94
C SER A 33 -19.72 -7.07 15.90
N GLU A 34 -19.38 -6.62 14.68
CA GLU A 34 -19.11 -7.47 13.53
C GLU A 34 -17.67 -7.27 13.01
N VAL A 35 -17.11 -8.35 12.47
CA VAL A 35 -15.77 -8.34 11.85
C VAL A 35 -15.89 -8.86 10.42
N VAL A 36 -15.23 -8.19 9.48
CA VAL A 36 -15.08 -8.67 8.09
C VAL A 36 -13.88 -9.61 8.03
N GLY A 37 -14.13 -10.87 7.66
CA GLY A 37 -13.08 -11.88 7.48
C GLY A 37 -12.27 -11.65 6.21
N MET A 38 -11.04 -12.22 6.18
CA MET A 38 -10.14 -12.10 5.04
C MET A 38 -10.66 -12.78 3.78
N GLU A 39 -11.42 -13.87 3.93
CA GLU A 39 -11.98 -14.68 2.83
C GLU A 39 -13.35 -14.17 2.35
N GLU A 40 -13.92 -13.17 2.99
CA GLU A 40 -15.23 -12.65 2.62
C GLU A 40 -15.14 -11.74 1.39
N THR A 41 -16.15 -11.84 0.50
CA THR A 41 -16.28 -10.91 -0.64
C THR A 41 -16.49 -9.50 -0.12
N PRO A 42 -15.60 -8.54 -0.39
CA PRO A 42 -15.60 -7.20 0.22
C PRO A 42 -16.94 -6.47 0.16
N ALA A 43 -17.49 -6.34 -1.04
CA ALA A 43 -18.74 -5.61 -1.25
C ALA A 43 -19.94 -6.24 -0.53
N LEU A 44 -20.02 -7.58 -0.50
CA LEU A 44 -21.08 -8.30 0.19
C LEU A 44 -20.93 -8.18 1.72
N ALA A 45 -19.70 -8.30 2.23
CA ALA A 45 -19.43 -8.18 3.65
C ALA A 45 -19.80 -6.78 4.18
N ILE A 46 -19.34 -5.72 3.52
CA ILE A 46 -19.69 -4.33 3.91
C ILE A 46 -21.20 -4.06 3.79
N ARG A 47 -21.86 -4.65 2.79
CA ARG A 47 -23.31 -4.48 2.62
C ARG A 47 -24.13 -5.21 3.68
N ARG A 48 -23.71 -6.41 4.10
CA ARG A 48 -24.45 -7.25 5.06
C ARG A 48 -24.16 -6.89 6.49
N LYS A 49 -22.88 -6.73 6.84
CA LYS A 49 -22.41 -6.42 8.18
C LYS A 49 -22.43 -4.91 8.41
N LYS A 50 -23.47 -4.40 9.03
CA LYS A 50 -23.66 -2.95 9.18
C LYS A 50 -22.83 -2.34 10.31
N ASP A 51 -22.56 -3.11 11.35
CA ASP A 51 -21.78 -2.70 12.51
C ASP A 51 -20.38 -3.35 12.52
N ASN A 52 -19.73 -3.42 11.35
CA ASN A 52 -18.37 -3.93 11.25
C ASN A 52 -17.33 -2.84 11.60
N SER A 53 -16.19 -3.27 12.11
CA SER A 53 -15.11 -2.39 12.57
C SER A 53 -14.56 -1.45 11.47
N ILE A 54 -14.47 -1.92 10.21
CA ILE A 54 -13.99 -1.13 9.09
C ILE A 54 -14.95 0.01 8.78
N SER A 55 -16.25 -0.28 8.65
CA SER A 55 -17.26 0.74 8.41
C SER A 55 -17.34 1.75 9.54
N ARG A 56 -17.19 1.31 10.79
CA ARG A 56 -17.18 2.18 11.97
C ARG A 56 -15.98 3.14 11.92
N CYS A 57 -14.79 2.66 11.56
CA CYS A 57 -13.63 3.53 11.36
C CYS A 57 -13.89 4.62 10.31
N MET A 58 -14.48 4.25 9.16
CA MET A 58 -14.82 5.22 8.12
C MET A 58 -15.87 6.24 8.56
N ASP A 59 -16.86 5.82 9.35
CA ASP A 59 -17.86 6.72 9.90
C ASP A 59 -17.22 7.73 10.88
N MET A 60 -16.26 7.32 11.70
CA MET A 60 -15.53 8.21 12.61
C MET A 60 -14.68 9.24 11.84
N VAL A 61 -14.00 8.83 10.76
CA VAL A 61 -13.26 9.76 9.89
C VAL A 61 -14.22 10.74 9.23
N LYS A 62 -15.36 10.26 8.71
CA LYS A 62 -16.39 11.10 8.09
C LYS A 62 -16.99 12.14 9.04
N ALA A 63 -17.16 11.76 10.31
CA ALA A 63 -17.69 12.63 11.35
C ALA A 63 -16.65 13.62 11.92
N GLY A 64 -15.37 13.52 11.51
CA GLY A 64 -14.28 14.31 12.08
C GLY A 64 -13.87 13.91 13.49
N GLU A 65 -14.30 12.72 13.95
CA GLU A 65 -13.86 12.16 15.24
C GLU A 65 -12.43 11.59 15.17
N ALA A 66 -11.98 11.22 13.97
CA ALA A 66 -10.64 10.72 13.70
C ALA A 66 -10.11 11.32 12.38
N ASP A 67 -8.80 11.59 12.34
CA ASP A 67 -8.13 12.15 11.16
C ASP A 67 -7.77 11.08 10.13
N ALA A 68 -7.61 9.83 10.55
CA ALA A 68 -7.24 8.70 9.70
C ALA A 68 -7.75 7.37 10.25
N ALA A 69 -7.82 6.37 9.39
CA ALA A 69 -8.13 4.99 9.75
C ALA A 69 -7.04 4.04 9.26
N VAL A 70 -6.65 3.08 10.11
CA VAL A 70 -5.67 2.03 9.80
C VAL A 70 -6.33 0.67 10.02
N SER A 71 -6.15 -0.25 9.08
CA SER A 71 -6.66 -1.62 9.21
C SER A 71 -5.63 -2.62 8.67
N ALA A 72 -5.43 -3.71 9.38
CA ALA A 72 -4.69 -4.88 8.93
C ALA A 72 -5.62 -5.97 8.33
N GLY A 73 -6.90 -5.65 8.15
CA GLY A 73 -7.91 -6.59 7.68
C GLY A 73 -8.00 -6.66 6.15
N ASN A 74 -9.19 -7.07 5.66
CA ASN A 74 -9.49 -7.22 4.24
C ASN A 74 -9.35 -5.88 3.49
N THR A 75 -8.33 -5.75 2.65
CA THR A 75 -8.01 -4.52 1.90
C THR A 75 -9.14 -4.09 0.98
N GLY A 76 -9.76 -5.05 0.27
CA GLY A 76 -10.92 -4.75 -0.58
C GLY A 76 -12.10 -4.18 0.21
N ALA A 77 -12.34 -4.68 1.43
CA ALA A 77 -13.38 -4.15 2.31
C ALA A 77 -13.05 -2.71 2.78
N MET A 78 -11.76 -2.40 3.02
CA MET A 78 -11.33 -1.03 3.31
C MET A 78 -11.66 -0.09 2.14
N VAL A 79 -11.28 -0.46 0.91
CA VAL A 79 -11.56 0.34 -0.29
C VAL A 79 -13.07 0.54 -0.49
N VAL A 80 -13.85 -0.54 -0.38
CA VAL A 80 -15.32 -0.46 -0.52
C VAL A 80 -15.94 0.42 0.55
N ALA A 81 -15.56 0.25 1.82
CA ALA A 81 -16.09 1.04 2.92
C ALA A 81 -15.71 2.53 2.78
N ALA A 82 -14.45 2.83 2.43
CA ALA A 82 -13.99 4.19 2.18
C ALA A 82 -14.78 4.85 1.04
N THR A 83 -14.92 4.16 -0.10
CA THR A 83 -15.67 4.66 -1.26
C THR A 83 -17.14 4.96 -0.91
N LEU A 84 -17.79 4.05 -0.20
CA LEU A 84 -19.20 4.21 0.15
C LEU A 84 -19.44 5.30 1.21
N LYS A 85 -18.54 5.44 2.18
CA LYS A 85 -18.72 6.32 3.34
C LYS A 85 -18.10 7.70 3.15
N LEU A 86 -16.87 7.76 2.66
CA LEU A 86 -16.11 9.01 2.48
C LEU A 86 -16.35 9.62 1.09
N ARG A 87 -16.63 8.77 0.09
CA ARG A 87 -16.70 9.10 -1.33
C ARG A 87 -15.33 9.50 -1.90
N THR A 88 -15.29 9.78 -3.20
CA THR A 88 -14.11 10.33 -3.88
C THR A 88 -14.12 11.85 -3.82
N LEU A 89 -12.94 12.45 -3.97
CA LEU A 89 -12.83 13.89 -4.19
C LEU A 89 -13.45 14.27 -5.54
N GLU A 90 -13.86 15.51 -5.67
CA GLU A 90 -14.38 16.04 -6.94
C GLU A 90 -13.33 15.88 -8.04
N GLY A 91 -13.74 15.39 -9.20
CA GLY A 91 -12.85 15.10 -10.32
C GLY A 91 -12.12 13.76 -10.26
N ILE A 92 -12.22 12.99 -9.17
CA ILE A 92 -11.63 11.65 -9.05
C ILE A 92 -12.71 10.58 -9.26
N GLN A 93 -12.53 9.75 -10.30
CA GLN A 93 -13.49 8.70 -10.66
C GLN A 93 -13.46 7.52 -9.68
N ARG A 94 -12.25 7.05 -9.31
CA ARG A 94 -12.06 5.90 -8.43
C ARG A 94 -10.90 6.10 -7.46
N PRO A 95 -10.98 5.60 -6.22
CA PRO A 95 -9.83 5.54 -5.33
C PRO A 95 -8.83 4.51 -5.86
N ALA A 96 -7.54 4.70 -5.56
CA ALA A 96 -6.48 3.76 -5.84
C ALA A 96 -5.71 3.42 -4.55
N ILE A 97 -5.03 2.28 -4.54
CA ILE A 97 -4.11 1.90 -3.47
C ILE A 97 -2.70 2.34 -3.89
N ALA A 98 -2.13 3.28 -3.14
CA ALA A 98 -0.74 3.67 -3.28
C ALA A 98 0.12 2.90 -2.27
N THR A 99 1.17 2.25 -2.75
CA THR A 99 2.13 1.54 -1.90
C THR A 99 3.51 2.13 -2.10
N VAL A 100 4.19 2.47 -1.00
CA VAL A 100 5.57 2.94 -1.04
C VAL A 100 6.50 1.75 -1.02
N MET A 101 7.28 1.58 -2.08
CA MET A 101 8.24 0.49 -2.21
C MET A 101 9.67 0.99 -2.01
N PRO A 102 10.52 0.22 -1.30
CA PRO A 102 11.93 0.55 -1.14
C PRO A 102 12.67 0.36 -2.45
N THR A 103 13.64 1.22 -2.73
CA THR A 103 14.53 1.12 -3.89
C THR A 103 16.00 1.23 -3.47
N GLN A 104 16.90 1.14 -4.43
CA GLN A 104 18.33 1.41 -4.20
C GLN A 104 18.63 2.91 -3.95
N GLY A 105 17.68 3.78 -4.34
CA GLY A 105 17.75 5.22 -4.16
C GLY A 105 16.60 5.74 -3.29
N ARG A 106 15.80 6.65 -3.84
CA ARG A 106 14.61 7.18 -3.18
C ARG A 106 13.46 6.18 -3.28
N PRO A 107 12.59 6.09 -2.26
CA PRO A 107 11.42 5.21 -2.34
C PRO A 107 10.51 5.61 -3.49
N VAL A 108 9.82 4.63 -4.09
CA VAL A 108 8.89 4.81 -5.20
C VAL A 108 7.46 4.53 -4.77
N VAL A 109 6.52 5.30 -5.27
CA VAL A 109 5.08 5.06 -5.11
C VAL A 109 4.60 4.18 -6.26
N LEU A 110 4.17 2.95 -5.97
CA LEU A 110 3.44 2.10 -6.91
C LEU A 110 1.95 2.37 -6.76
N ILE A 111 1.27 2.74 -7.85
CA ILE A 111 -0.16 3.03 -7.90
C ILE A 111 -0.78 2.56 -9.23
N ASP A 112 -1.81 1.77 -9.28
CA ASP A 112 -2.65 1.16 -8.26
C ASP A 112 -2.06 -0.20 -7.83
N ALA A 113 -2.07 -0.47 -6.53
CA ALA A 113 -1.54 -1.72 -5.97
C ALA A 113 -2.64 -2.76 -5.63
N GLY A 114 -3.86 -2.62 -6.19
CA GLY A 114 -4.87 -3.67 -6.06
C GLY A 114 -6.32 -3.24 -5.84
N ALA A 115 -6.69 -1.97 -6.06
CA ALA A 115 -8.09 -1.51 -5.92
C ALA A 115 -8.90 -1.71 -7.22
N ASN A 116 -8.29 -1.50 -8.39
CA ASN A 116 -8.96 -1.48 -9.68
C ASN A 116 -8.24 -2.40 -10.68
N THR A 117 -8.83 -3.55 -10.97
CA THR A 117 -8.26 -4.54 -11.91
C THR A 117 -8.48 -4.17 -13.38
N ASP A 118 -9.57 -3.44 -13.66
CA ASP A 118 -9.92 -2.98 -15.00
C ASP A 118 -9.84 -1.45 -15.03
N CYS A 119 -8.83 -0.92 -15.69
CA CYS A 119 -8.58 0.50 -15.81
C CYS A 119 -8.73 0.99 -17.25
N THR A 120 -9.30 2.18 -17.40
CA THR A 120 -9.24 2.93 -18.65
C THR A 120 -7.96 3.77 -18.70
N PRO A 121 -7.50 4.22 -19.88
CA PRO A 121 -6.35 5.11 -19.98
C PRO A 121 -6.51 6.40 -19.15
N ASP A 122 -7.69 7.01 -19.14
CA ASP A 122 -7.97 8.21 -18.34
C ASP A 122 -7.81 7.95 -16.84
N LEU A 123 -8.26 6.78 -16.36
CA LEU A 123 -8.12 6.41 -14.96
C LEU A 123 -6.65 6.22 -14.56
N LEU A 124 -5.83 5.67 -15.45
CA LEU A 124 -4.38 5.56 -15.21
C LEU A 124 -3.70 6.94 -15.17
N VAL A 125 -4.18 7.90 -15.96
CA VAL A 125 -3.73 9.31 -15.86
C VAL A 125 -4.13 9.93 -14.52
N GLU A 126 -5.36 9.68 -14.03
CA GLU A 126 -5.76 10.11 -12.69
C GLU A 126 -4.84 9.51 -11.61
N PHE A 127 -4.49 8.23 -11.72
CA PHE A 127 -3.55 7.58 -10.78
C PHE A 127 -2.16 8.23 -10.84
N ALA A 128 -1.68 8.62 -12.02
CA ALA A 128 -0.42 9.34 -12.15
C ALA A 128 -0.44 10.68 -11.41
N LEU A 129 -1.53 11.43 -11.52
CA LEU A 129 -1.73 12.69 -10.80
C LEU A 129 -1.79 12.45 -9.28
N MET A 130 -2.59 11.47 -8.83
CA MET A 130 -2.71 11.12 -7.41
C MET A 130 -1.36 10.69 -6.82
N GLY A 131 -0.63 9.81 -7.53
CA GLY A 131 0.70 9.36 -7.14
C GLY A 131 1.71 10.50 -7.06
N SER A 132 1.66 11.43 -8.01
CA SER A 132 2.53 12.63 -8.02
C SER A 132 2.25 13.55 -6.84
N VAL A 133 0.97 13.77 -6.50
CA VAL A 133 0.60 14.54 -5.31
C VAL A 133 1.10 13.83 -4.05
N TYR A 134 0.88 12.52 -3.93
CA TYR A 134 1.35 11.73 -2.79
C TYR A 134 2.89 11.80 -2.65
N ALA A 135 3.64 11.59 -3.74
CA ALA A 135 5.10 11.65 -3.71
C ALA A 135 5.61 13.05 -3.31
N ARG A 136 4.94 14.11 -3.75
CA ARG A 136 5.29 15.48 -3.40
C ARG A 136 4.99 15.81 -1.93
N GLU A 137 3.77 15.55 -1.49
CA GLU A 137 3.30 16.01 -0.17
C GLU A 137 3.76 15.09 0.97
N ILE A 138 3.84 13.78 0.73
CA ILE A 138 4.15 12.79 1.76
C ILE A 138 5.62 12.37 1.74
N LEU A 139 6.21 12.18 0.54
CA LEU A 139 7.61 11.76 0.42
C LEU A 139 8.58 12.93 0.22
N GLY A 140 8.08 14.16 0.11
CA GLY A 140 8.90 15.36 -0.04
C GLY A 140 9.64 15.44 -1.38
N GLN A 141 9.09 14.87 -2.46
CA GLN A 141 9.65 14.93 -3.80
C GLN A 141 9.08 16.13 -4.55
N PRO A 142 9.81 17.25 -4.74
CA PRO A 142 9.20 18.50 -5.24
C PRO A 142 8.75 18.41 -6.70
N SER A 143 9.38 17.56 -7.51
CA SER A 143 9.03 17.30 -8.93
C SER A 143 9.09 15.80 -9.21
N PRO A 144 8.03 15.05 -8.82
CA PRO A 144 8.04 13.60 -8.95
C PRO A 144 8.12 13.13 -10.40
N VAL A 145 9.05 12.23 -10.68
CA VAL A 145 9.19 11.58 -11.99
C VAL A 145 8.21 10.41 -12.06
N VAL A 146 7.34 10.42 -13.07
CA VAL A 146 6.30 9.42 -13.29
C VAL A 146 6.71 8.47 -14.41
N GLY A 147 6.60 7.16 -14.19
CA GLY A 147 6.76 6.11 -15.20
C GLY A 147 5.48 5.29 -15.35
N LEU A 148 5.18 4.83 -16.55
CA LEU A 148 4.12 3.88 -16.84
C LEU A 148 4.69 2.47 -16.87
N LEU A 149 4.22 1.57 -16.00
CA LEU A 149 4.69 0.19 -15.98
C LEU A 149 4.30 -0.54 -17.27
N SER A 150 5.28 -1.10 -17.97
CA SER A 150 5.10 -1.77 -19.24
C SER A 150 6.03 -2.98 -19.38
N ILE A 151 5.90 -3.71 -20.48
CA ILE A 151 6.71 -4.90 -20.83
C ILE A 151 8.02 -4.55 -21.52
N GLY A 152 8.28 -3.29 -21.80
CA GLY A 152 9.49 -2.77 -22.45
C GLY A 152 9.51 -1.25 -22.36
N GLY A 153 10.71 -0.68 -22.41
CA GLY A 153 10.93 0.76 -22.24
C GLY A 153 10.54 1.60 -23.46
N GLU A 154 10.36 0.99 -24.67
CA GLU A 154 10.04 1.71 -25.87
C GLU A 154 8.56 2.15 -25.89
N ASP A 155 8.29 3.31 -26.47
CA ASP A 155 6.95 3.93 -26.54
C ASP A 155 5.89 3.04 -27.22
N SER A 156 6.33 2.15 -28.11
CA SER A 156 5.46 1.22 -28.84
C SER A 156 5.09 -0.05 -28.08
N LYS A 157 5.70 -0.29 -26.92
CA LYS A 157 5.46 -1.50 -26.11
C LYS A 157 4.19 -1.40 -25.26
N GLY A 158 3.65 -2.57 -24.95
CA GLY A 158 2.45 -2.70 -24.13
C GLY A 158 1.20 -3.06 -24.93
N ASN A 159 0.09 -3.17 -24.23
CA ASN A 159 -1.24 -3.40 -24.80
C ASN A 159 -1.89 -2.07 -25.25
N GLU A 160 -3.08 -2.12 -25.82
CA GLU A 160 -3.77 -0.93 -26.33
C GLU A 160 -4.03 0.12 -25.22
N ILE A 161 -4.37 -0.33 -24.00
CA ILE A 161 -4.59 0.56 -22.86
C ILE A 161 -3.29 1.29 -22.49
N SER A 162 -2.16 0.57 -22.38
CA SER A 162 -0.89 1.19 -22.00
C SER A 162 -0.37 2.14 -23.07
N LYS A 163 -0.54 1.84 -24.36
CA LYS A 163 -0.16 2.74 -25.46
C LYS A 163 -0.97 4.04 -25.45
N GLU A 164 -2.28 3.94 -25.25
CA GLU A 164 -3.14 5.13 -25.16
C GLU A 164 -2.83 5.92 -23.86
N THR A 165 -2.61 5.24 -22.73
CA THR A 165 -2.17 5.89 -21.50
C THR A 165 -0.84 6.62 -21.69
N PHE A 166 0.13 6.01 -22.36
CA PHE A 166 1.42 6.64 -22.69
C PHE A 166 1.21 7.96 -23.44
N ARG A 167 0.36 7.95 -24.47
CA ARG A 167 0.02 9.15 -25.24
C ARG A 167 -0.61 10.26 -24.38
N LEU A 168 -1.55 9.89 -23.51
CA LEU A 168 -2.23 10.83 -22.63
C LEU A 168 -1.30 11.40 -21.56
N LEU A 169 -0.44 10.57 -20.96
CA LEU A 169 0.55 11.00 -19.97
C LEU A 169 1.57 11.99 -20.55
N GLY A 170 1.88 11.87 -21.85
CA GLY A 170 2.76 12.82 -22.54
C GLY A 170 2.23 14.26 -22.60
N THR A 171 0.91 14.45 -22.40
CA THR A 171 0.26 15.77 -22.38
C THR A 171 -0.31 16.14 -20.99
N ALA A 172 -0.27 15.22 -20.04
CA ALA A 172 -0.76 15.43 -18.69
C ALA A 172 0.20 16.34 -17.87
N PRO A 173 -0.29 17.05 -16.85
CA PRO A 173 0.53 17.94 -16.02
C PRO A 173 1.36 17.16 -14.98
N VAL A 174 2.13 16.18 -15.44
CA VAL A 174 3.05 15.35 -14.66
C VAL A 174 4.43 15.30 -15.34
N HIS A 175 5.48 15.07 -14.58
CA HIS A 175 6.81 14.87 -15.14
C HIS A 175 6.93 13.41 -15.63
N PHE A 176 6.36 13.13 -16.80
CA PHE A 176 6.34 11.79 -17.39
C PHE A 176 7.66 11.45 -18.07
N ARG A 177 8.30 10.34 -17.67
CA ARG A 177 9.57 9.85 -18.26
C ARG A 177 9.38 8.78 -19.33
N GLY A 178 8.18 8.28 -19.52
CA GLY A 178 7.90 7.18 -20.45
C GLY A 178 7.62 5.84 -19.75
N ASN A 179 7.73 4.74 -20.52
CA ASN A 179 7.58 3.39 -20.00
C ASN A 179 8.71 3.01 -19.04
N VAL A 180 8.38 2.21 -18.04
CA VAL A 180 9.32 1.60 -17.10
C VAL A 180 9.04 0.10 -17.01
N GLU A 181 10.09 -0.69 -16.81
CA GLU A 181 9.97 -2.15 -16.70
C GLU A 181 10.02 -2.60 -15.25
N GLY A 182 9.69 -3.87 -15.00
CA GLY A 182 9.70 -4.44 -13.65
C GLY A 182 11.04 -4.31 -12.92
N HIS A 183 12.16 -4.31 -13.65
CA HIS A 183 13.48 -4.13 -13.04
C HIS A 183 13.76 -2.67 -12.63
N ASP A 184 13.08 -1.69 -13.21
CA ASP A 184 13.23 -0.27 -12.87
C ASP A 184 12.54 0.08 -11.55
N VAL A 185 11.56 -0.73 -11.12
CA VAL A 185 10.82 -0.52 -9.87
C VAL A 185 11.74 -0.32 -8.67
N PHE A 186 12.89 -1.01 -8.65
CA PHE A 186 13.82 -0.97 -7.52
C PHE A 186 15.06 -0.11 -7.74
N ARG A 187 15.20 0.57 -8.89
CA ARG A 187 16.37 1.42 -9.19
C ARG A 187 16.39 2.75 -8.46
N GLY A 188 15.21 3.32 -8.18
CA GLY A 188 15.10 4.63 -7.53
C GLY A 188 15.28 5.82 -8.46
N GLU A 189 15.09 5.62 -9.76
CA GLU A 189 15.14 6.65 -10.80
C GLU A 189 13.76 7.24 -11.11
N THR A 190 12.70 6.60 -10.63
CA THR A 190 11.29 6.97 -10.81
C THR A 190 10.68 7.15 -9.44
N ASP A 191 9.88 8.20 -9.24
CA ASP A 191 9.26 8.49 -7.95
C ASP A 191 7.83 7.92 -7.86
N VAL A 192 7.16 7.77 -9.03
CA VAL A 192 5.82 7.19 -9.15
C VAL A 192 5.77 6.22 -10.31
N ILE A 193 5.31 5.00 -10.07
CA ILE A 193 5.06 3.99 -11.10
C ILE A 193 3.58 3.70 -11.16
N VAL A 194 2.99 3.91 -12.34
CA VAL A 194 1.56 3.75 -12.59
C VAL A 194 1.29 2.44 -13.29
N CYS A 195 0.29 1.72 -12.82
CA CYS A 195 -0.26 0.51 -13.46
C CYS A 195 -1.72 0.30 -13.05
N ASP A 196 -2.40 -0.66 -13.65
CA ASP A 196 -3.67 -1.15 -13.13
C ASP A 196 -3.46 -1.97 -11.85
N GLY A 197 -4.53 -2.14 -11.06
CA GLY A 197 -4.45 -2.82 -9.77
C GLY A 197 -4.18 -4.32 -9.87
N PHE A 198 -4.45 -4.97 -11.01
CA PHE A 198 -4.07 -6.37 -11.18
C PHE A 198 -2.54 -6.50 -11.28
N VAL A 199 -1.94 -5.75 -12.17
CA VAL A 199 -0.48 -5.73 -12.37
C VAL A 199 0.22 -5.25 -11.10
N GLY A 200 -0.25 -4.17 -10.49
CA GLY A 200 0.34 -3.62 -9.27
C GLY A 200 0.29 -4.58 -8.09
N ASN A 201 -0.81 -5.29 -7.90
CA ASN A 201 -0.92 -6.31 -6.86
C ASN A 201 0.02 -7.51 -7.12
N VAL A 202 0.17 -7.93 -8.38
CA VAL A 202 1.13 -8.98 -8.74
C VAL A 202 2.56 -8.54 -8.44
N VAL A 203 2.95 -7.33 -8.82
CA VAL A 203 4.27 -6.75 -8.52
C VAL A 203 4.51 -6.71 -7.01
N LEU A 204 3.57 -6.17 -6.25
CA LEU A 204 3.67 -6.07 -4.79
C LEU A 204 3.82 -7.45 -4.14
N LYS A 205 2.91 -8.39 -4.44
CA LYS A 205 2.90 -9.73 -3.82
C LYS A 205 4.11 -10.57 -4.22
N THR A 206 4.57 -10.45 -5.46
CA THR A 206 5.79 -11.10 -5.91
C THR A 206 7.01 -10.54 -5.18
N SER A 207 7.11 -9.21 -5.05
CA SER A 207 8.20 -8.55 -4.33
C SER A 207 8.23 -8.94 -2.86
N GLU A 208 7.08 -8.95 -2.18
CA GLU A 208 6.95 -9.44 -0.79
C GLU A 208 7.42 -10.90 -0.66
N SER A 209 6.96 -11.77 -1.56
CA SER A 209 7.28 -13.20 -1.54
C SER A 209 8.76 -13.46 -1.78
N VAL A 210 9.38 -12.75 -2.73
CA VAL A 210 10.83 -12.85 -3.01
C VAL A 210 11.65 -12.36 -1.81
N ALA A 211 11.28 -11.23 -1.20
CA ALA A 211 11.94 -10.72 -0.01
C ALA A 211 11.87 -11.72 1.17
N HIS A 212 10.71 -12.36 1.38
CA HIS A 212 10.53 -13.42 2.37
C HIS A 212 11.37 -14.66 2.07
N ALA A 213 11.42 -15.11 0.81
CA ALA A 213 12.21 -16.26 0.38
C ALA A 213 13.71 -16.01 0.62
N ILE A 214 14.23 -14.85 0.19
CA ILE A 214 15.64 -14.46 0.43
C ILE A 214 15.94 -14.44 1.93
N GLY A 215 15.08 -13.83 2.74
CA GLY A 215 15.22 -13.81 4.20
C GLY A 215 15.28 -15.22 4.82
N SER A 216 14.44 -16.13 4.33
CA SER A 216 14.41 -17.53 4.76
C SER A 216 15.66 -18.29 4.34
N TRP A 217 16.14 -18.12 3.12
CA TRP A 217 17.36 -18.73 2.63
C TRP A 217 18.59 -18.24 3.40
N LEU A 218 18.72 -16.94 3.60
CA LEU A 218 19.79 -16.35 4.42
C LEU A 218 19.77 -16.93 5.84
N LYS A 219 18.60 -16.99 6.48
CA LYS A 219 18.45 -17.57 7.82
C LYS A 219 18.90 -19.03 7.84
N LYS A 220 18.46 -19.86 6.86
CA LYS A 220 18.85 -21.26 6.73
C LYS A 220 20.38 -21.41 6.59
N GLU A 221 21.00 -20.63 5.70
CA GLU A 221 22.45 -20.68 5.48
C GLU A 221 23.24 -20.24 6.71
N PHE A 222 22.83 -19.18 7.39
CA PHE A 222 23.49 -18.72 8.60
C PHE A 222 23.35 -19.69 9.77
N THR A 223 22.27 -20.44 9.86
CA THR A 223 22.05 -21.42 10.94
C THR A 223 22.57 -22.83 10.62
N ALA A 224 23.04 -23.07 9.40
CA ALA A 224 23.48 -24.40 8.95
C ALA A 224 24.80 -24.86 9.62
N HIS A 225 25.64 -23.92 10.12
CA HIS A 225 26.94 -24.27 10.68
C HIS A 225 27.34 -23.30 11.82
N PRO A 226 27.95 -23.78 12.92
CA PRO A 226 28.33 -22.93 14.06
C PRO A 226 29.18 -21.71 13.70
N ILE A 227 30.16 -21.88 12.81
CA ILE A 227 31.01 -20.76 12.36
C ILE A 227 30.19 -19.67 11.64
N ARG A 228 29.22 -20.08 10.80
CA ARG A 228 28.32 -19.12 10.11
C ARG A 228 27.40 -18.39 11.10
N MET A 229 26.99 -19.06 12.18
CA MET A 229 26.20 -18.42 13.24
C MET A 229 26.98 -17.31 13.95
N ILE A 230 28.29 -17.52 14.22
CA ILE A 230 29.16 -16.48 14.77
C ILE A 230 29.26 -15.30 13.80
N GLY A 231 29.50 -15.58 12.51
CA GLY A 231 29.52 -14.54 11.46
C GLY A 231 28.19 -13.76 11.39
N ALA A 232 27.04 -14.44 11.45
CA ALA A 232 25.74 -13.81 11.46
C ALA A 232 25.50 -12.93 12.71
N ALA A 233 26.02 -13.35 13.87
CA ALA A 233 25.96 -12.56 15.10
C ALA A 233 26.75 -11.24 14.97
N LEU A 234 27.92 -11.27 14.36
CA LEU A 234 28.73 -10.07 14.07
C LEU A 234 28.02 -9.13 13.07
N LEU A 235 27.29 -9.70 12.07
CA LEU A 235 26.56 -8.96 11.06
C LEU A 235 25.14 -8.57 11.47
N LYS A 236 24.71 -8.87 12.71
CA LYS A 236 23.34 -8.63 13.21
C LYS A 236 22.87 -7.19 13.01
N GLY A 237 23.77 -6.20 13.16
CA GLY A 237 23.48 -4.79 12.93
C GLY A 237 23.10 -4.50 11.47
N ALA A 238 23.91 -4.98 10.51
CA ALA A 238 23.68 -4.82 9.08
C ALA A 238 22.39 -5.54 8.63
N LEU A 239 22.16 -6.78 9.07
CA LEU A 239 20.96 -7.53 8.78
C LEU A 239 19.68 -6.86 9.34
N LYS A 240 19.79 -6.24 10.54
CA LYS A 240 18.68 -5.46 11.13
C LYS A 240 18.40 -4.19 10.33
N SER A 241 19.42 -3.53 9.80
CA SER A 241 19.25 -2.35 8.93
C SER A 241 18.55 -2.73 7.62
N MET A 242 18.98 -3.81 6.95
CA MET A 242 18.28 -4.32 5.74
C MET A 242 16.81 -4.65 5.99
N LYS A 243 16.49 -5.25 7.13
CA LYS A 243 15.10 -5.58 7.50
C LYS A 243 14.24 -4.35 7.73
N LYS A 244 14.82 -3.21 8.11
CA LYS A 244 14.08 -1.94 8.25
C LYS A 244 13.69 -1.35 6.89
N ILE A 245 14.51 -1.53 5.84
CA ILE A 245 14.21 -1.04 4.49
C ILE A 245 12.89 -1.61 3.98
N GLY A 246 12.60 -2.90 4.22
CA GLY A 246 11.35 -3.55 3.84
C GLY A 246 10.13 -3.26 4.75
N ARG A 247 10.29 -2.47 5.82
CA ARG A 247 9.20 -2.10 6.76
C ARG A 247 8.95 -0.61 6.83
N ALA A 248 9.64 0.16 6.04
CA ALA A 248 9.75 1.60 6.26
C ALA A 248 8.49 2.39 5.90
N HIS A 249 7.46 1.79 5.34
CA HIS A 249 6.30 2.58 4.87
C HIS A 249 5.00 1.77 4.75
N VAL A 250 4.62 1.04 5.79
CA VAL A 250 3.23 0.57 5.97
C VAL A 250 2.60 1.29 7.13
#